data_61567eed5ff66da0cddcf977d5de77e5
#
_entry.id   61567eed5ff66da0cddcf977d5de77e5
#
_cell.length_a   1.000
_cell.length_b   1.000
_cell.length_c   1.000
_cell.angle_alpha   90.00
_cell.angle_beta   90.00
_cell.angle_gamma   90.00
#
_symmetry.space_group_name_H-M   'P 1'
#
loop_
_entity.id
_entity.type
_entity.pdbx_description
1 polymer ?
#
loop_
_entity_poly.entity_id
_entity_poly.type
_entity_poly.pdbx_seq_one_letter_code
_entity_poly.pdbx_strand_id
1 'polypeptide(L)'
;PQAWIYGATKAACINMAETLYMDLQPKNIAVTLINPGFVKTPLTDKNTFNMPALVSAEQAAAEIIAGLEKGRFEIHFPKRFTLWLKLLRMLPYRLYFYLIHKFTGL
;
A
#
# COMPACT_ATOMS: atom_id res chain seq x y z
N PRO A 1 9.88 -3.80 8.53
CA PRO A 1 11.29 -3.99 8.93
C PRO A 1 12.10 -4.66 7.82
N GLN A 2 13.42 -4.48 7.85
CA GLN A 2 14.38 -5.04 6.90
C GLN A 2 14.22 -4.57 5.46
N ALA A 3 13.45 -3.51 5.22
CA ALA A 3 13.20 -2.99 3.87
C ALA A 3 13.31 -1.47 3.86
N TRP A 4 14.37 -0.92 4.48
CA TRP A 4 14.49 0.53 4.65
C TRP A 4 14.65 1.28 3.34
N ILE A 5 15.38 0.73 2.37
CA ILE A 5 15.53 1.36 1.04
C ILE A 5 14.20 1.28 0.28
N TYR A 6 13.59 0.10 0.25
CA TYR A 6 12.30 -0.09 -0.43
C TYR A 6 11.20 0.77 0.21
N GLY A 7 11.14 0.81 1.55
CA GLY A 7 10.17 1.63 2.27
C GLY A 7 10.35 3.11 1.99
N ALA A 8 11.59 3.59 1.96
CA ALA A 8 11.88 4.99 1.67
C ALA A 8 11.48 5.36 0.24
N THR A 9 11.77 4.51 -0.75
CA THR A 9 11.39 4.77 -2.14
C THR A 9 9.88 4.73 -2.33
N LYS A 10 9.18 3.83 -1.65
CA LYS A 10 7.71 3.78 -1.70
C LYS A 10 7.08 5.01 -1.05
N ALA A 11 7.61 5.48 0.07
CA ALA A 11 7.15 6.72 0.69
C ALA A 11 7.34 7.93 -0.23
N ALA A 12 8.46 7.97 -0.96
CA ALA A 12 8.72 9.01 -1.95
C ALA A 12 7.71 8.96 -3.10
N CYS A 13 7.34 7.76 -3.57
CA CYS A 13 6.32 7.60 -4.60
C CYS A 13 4.96 8.11 -4.14
N ILE A 14 4.58 7.85 -2.90
CA ILE A 14 3.32 8.34 -2.32
C ILE A 14 3.32 9.87 -2.29
N ASN A 15 4.38 10.47 -1.79
CA ASN A 15 4.51 11.93 -1.74
C ASN A 15 4.45 12.54 -3.14
N MET A 16 5.14 11.94 -4.10
CA MET A 16 5.13 12.39 -5.49
C MET A 16 3.73 12.32 -6.09
N ALA A 17 3.00 11.22 -5.86
CA ALA A 17 1.64 11.07 -6.38
C ALA A 17 0.69 12.10 -5.79
N GLU A 18 0.81 12.40 -4.49
CA GLU A 18 0.00 13.43 -3.84
C GLU A 18 0.27 14.81 -4.43
N THR A 19 1.54 15.14 -4.62
CA THR A 19 1.94 16.43 -5.20
C THR A 19 1.45 16.55 -6.64
N LEU A 20 1.65 15.51 -7.45
CA LEU A 20 1.19 15.51 -8.83
C LEU A 20 -0.33 15.61 -8.93
N TYR A 21 -1.05 14.98 -8.02
CA TYR A 21 -2.51 15.09 -8.00
C TYR A 21 -2.93 16.55 -7.86
N MET A 22 -2.33 17.27 -6.92
CA MET A 22 -2.65 18.67 -6.68
C MET A 22 -2.25 19.56 -7.85
N ASP A 23 -1.08 19.33 -8.42
CA ASP A 23 -0.55 20.16 -9.50
C ASP A 23 -1.28 19.96 -10.83
N LEU A 24 -1.73 18.73 -11.10
CA LEU A 24 -2.32 18.38 -12.40
C LEU A 24 -3.84 18.45 -12.42
N GLN A 25 -4.49 18.52 -11.27
CA GLN A 25 -5.95 18.61 -11.21
C GLN A 25 -6.50 19.81 -12.00
N PRO A 26 -5.92 21.01 -11.90
CA PRO A 26 -6.41 22.16 -12.70
C PRO A 26 -6.25 21.97 -14.20
N LYS A 27 -5.41 21.04 -14.64
CA LYS A 27 -5.18 20.70 -16.05
C LYS A 27 -6.02 19.53 -16.55
N ASN A 28 -6.99 19.07 -15.72
CA ASN A 28 -7.84 17.91 -16.00
C ASN A 28 -7.07 16.61 -16.25
N ILE A 29 -5.93 16.45 -15.57
CA ILE A 29 -5.16 15.21 -15.63
C ILE A 29 -5.38 14.48 -14.31
N ALA A 30 -5.92 13.27 -14.39
CA ALA A 30 -6.18 12.44 -13.22
C ALA A 30 -4.90 11.70 -12.81
N VAL A 31 -4.62 11.71 -11.51
CA VAL A 31 -3.51 10.98 -10.92
C VAL A 31 -4.09 10.03 -9.88
N THR A 32 -3.69 8.77 -9.92
CA THR A 32 -4.18 7.74 -9.00
C THR A 32 -2.99 7.03 -8.36
N LEU A 33 -3.07 6.86 -7.05
CA LEU A 33 -2.08 6.13 -6.26
C LEU A 33 -2.64 4.73 -5.98
N ILE A 34 -1.85 3.71 -6.31
CA ILE A 34 -2.24 2.32 -6.07
C ILE A 34 -1.32 1.75 -5.01
N ASN A 35 -1.90 1.36 -3.88
CA ASN A 35 -1.22 0.74 -2.75
C ASN A 35 -1.76 -0.67 -2.54
N PRO A 36 -1.25 -1.68 -3.27
CA PRO A 36 -1.68 -3.05 -3.07
C PRO A 36 -1.08 -3.63 -1.79
N GLY A 37 -1.79 -4.57 -1.19
CA GLY A 37 -1.20 -5.44 -0.19
C GLY A 37 -0.32 -6.50 -0.84
N PHE A 38 -0.22 -7.66 -0.22
CA PHE A 38 0.55 -8.76 -0.81
C PHE A 38 -0.24 -9.40 -1.95
N VAL A 39 0.36 -9.45 -3.13
CA VAL A 39 -0.21 -10.06 -4.32
C VAL A 39 0.62 -11.29 -4.66
N LYS A 40 -0.04 -12.41 -4.93
CA LYS A 40 0.65 -13.64 -5.28
C LYS A 40 1.25 -13.52 -6.68
N THR A 41 2.57 -13.48 -6.74
CA THR A 41 3.37 -13.41 -7.96
C THR A 41 4.62 -14.25 -7.76
N PRO A 42 5.38 -14.58 -8.82
CA PRO A 42 6.67 -15.27 -8.65
C PRO A 42 7.63 -14.52 -7.73
N LEU A 43 7.54 -13.18 -7.67
CA LEU A 43 8.38 -12.38 -6.79
C LEU A 43 8.00 -12.59 -5.31
N THR A 44 6.70 -12.58 -4.98
CA THR A 44 6.24 -12.79 -3.60
C THR A 44 6.41 -14.23 -3.14
N ASP A 45 6.39 -15.20 -4.06
CA ASP A 45 6.61 -16.62 -3.74
C ASP A 45 8.03 -16.86 -3.18
N LYS A 46 8.97 -15.94 -3.41
CA LYS A 46 10.33 -16.02 -2.88
C LYS A 46 10.46 -15.49 -1.45
N ASN A 47 9.43 -14.85 -0.92
CA ASN A 47 9.46 -14.31 0.43
C ASN A 47 9.39 -15.43 1.46
N THR A 48 10.17 -15.28 2.53
CA THR A 48 10.24 -16.27 3.61
C THR A 48 9.39 -15.88 4.81
N PHE A 49 8.84 -14.66 4.82
CA PHE A 49 8.01 -14.19 5.91
C PHE A 49 6.52 -14.39 5.59
N ASN A 50 5.70 -14.35 6.64
CA ASN A 50 4.25 -14.45 6.49
C ASN A 50 3.70 -13.22 5.76
N MET A 51 2.85 -13.44 4.77
CA MET A 51 2.21 -12.38 3.98
C MET A 51 0.70 -12.40 4.27
N PRO A 52 0.24 -11.62 5.27
CA PRO A 52 -1.18 -11.61 5.61
C PRO A 52 -2.02 -11.02 4.48
N ALA A 53 -3.21 -11.57 4.31
CA ALA A 53 -4.18 -11.11 3.30
C ALA A 53 -3.62 -11.14 1.87
N LEU A 54 -2.84 -12.18 1.53
CA LEU A 54 -2.35 -12.39 0.18
C LEU A 54 -3.51 -12.54 -0.80
N VAL A 55 -3.49 -11.77 -1.89
CA VAL A 55 -4.51 -11.84 -2.93
C VAL A 55 -3.92 -12.34 -4.24
N SER A 56 -4.77 -12.91 -5.10
CA SER A 56 -4.35 -13.33 -6.43
C SER A 56 -4.12 -12.13 -7.35
N ALA A 57 -3.34 -12.33 -8.42
CA ALA A 57 -3.11 -11.29 -9.41
C ALA A 57 -4.42 -10.85 -10.07
N GLU A 58 -5.33 -11.80 -10.33
CA GLU A 58 -6.63 -11.53 -10.93
C GLU A 58 -7.51 -10.68 -10.02
N GLN A 59 -7.53 -10.99 -8.73
CA GLN A 59 -8.25 -10.22 -7.74
C GLN A 59 -7.68 -8.81 -7.61
N ALA A 60 -6.35 -8.69 -7.59
CA ALA A 60 -5.68 -7.39 -7.56
C ALA A 60 -6.06 -6.53 -8.77
N ALA A 61 -6.04 -7.11 -9.96
CA ALA A 61 -6.43 -6.41 -11.19
C ALA A 61 -7.89 -5.95 -11.13
N ALA A 62 -8.80 -6.77 -10.64
CA ALA A 62 -10.21 -6.41 -10.51
C ALA A 62 -10.40 -5.24 -9.56
N GLU A 63 -9.68 -5.22 -8.44
CA GLU A 63 -9.75 -4.13 -7.45
C GLU A 63 -9.22 -2.83 -8.05
N ILE A 64 -8.13 -2.88 -8.82
CA ILE A 64 -7.57 -1.70 -9.48
C ILE A 64 -8.57 -1.13 -10.48
N ILE A 65 -9.15 -1.97 -11.33
CA ILE A 65 -10.13 -1.54 -12.34
C ILE A 65 -11.35 -0.91 -11.67
N ALA A 66 -11.88 -1.55 -10.63
CA ALA A 66 -13.04 -1.02 -9.91
C ALA A 66 -12.74 0.34 -9.28
N GLY A 67 -11.55 0.52 -8.71
CA GLY A 67 -11.14 1.79 -8.12
C GLY A 67 -10.97 2.89 -9.16
N LEU A 68 -10.41 2.56 -10.32
CA LEU A 68 -10.26 3.52 -11.43
C LEU A 68 -11.62 3.96 -11.97
N GLU A 69 -12.57 3.03 -12.10
CA GLU A 69 -13.92 3.35 -12.56
C GLU A 69 -14.65 4.29 -11.61
N LYS A 70 -14.36 4.20 -10.30
CA LYS A 70 -14.95 5.07 -9.27
C LYS A 70 -14.25 6.41 -9.16
N GLY A 71 -13.14 6.62 -9.87
CA GLY A 71 -12.39 7.88 -9.86
C GLY A 71 -11.71 8.20 -8.54
N ARG A 72 -11.35 7.21 -7.75
CA ARG A 72 -10.70 7.42 -6.45
C ARG A 72 -9.24 7.80 -6.63
N PHE A 73 -8.74 8.70 -5.78
CA PHE A 73 -7.32 9.03 -5.77
C PHE A 73 -6.48 7.86 -5.31
N GLU A 74 -6.83 7.25 -4.19
CA GLU A 74 -6.10 6.11 -3.64
C GLU A 74 -6.88 4.83 -3.83
N ILE A 75 -6.22 3.82 -4.42
CA ILE A 75 -6.75 2.46 -4.54
C ILE A 75 -5.89 1.57 -3.64
N HIS A 76 -6.47 1.01 -2.61
CA HIS A 76 -5.78 0.11 -1.69
C HIS A 76 -6.63 -1.14 -1.45
N PHE A 77 -5.96 -2.26 -1.33
CA PHE A 77 -6.64 -3.55 -1.12
C PHE A 77 -5.65 -4.58 -0.55
N PRO A 78 -6.16 -5.60 0.12
CA PRO A 78 -7.52 -5.69 0.61
C PRO A 78 -7.76 -4.63 1.69
N LYS A 79 -8.92 -3.99 1.67
CA LYS A 79 -9.21 -2.86 2.55
C LYS A 79 -9.10 -3.21 4.02
N ARG A 80 -9.52 -4.41 4.37
CA ARG A 80 -9.44 -4.91 5.74
C ARG A 80 -8.00 -4.84 6.28
N PHE A 81 -7.03 -5.22 5.47
CA PHE A 81 -5.62 -5.20 5.83
C PHE A 81 -5.03 -3.80 5.77
N THR A 82 -5.31 -3.07 4.68
CA THR A 82 -4.74 -1.73 4.48
C THR A 82 -5.27 -0.71 5.47
N LEU A 83 -6.53 -0.81 5.87
CA LEU A 83 -7.09 0.05 6.92
C LEU A 83 -6.45 -0.24 8.27
N TRP A 84 -6.14 -1.50 8.55
CA TRP A 84 -5.39 -1.88 9.75
C TRP A 84 -4.00 -1.24 9.76
N LEU A 85 -3.29 -1.26 8.62
CA LEU A 85 -1.98 -0.62 8.50
C LEU A 85 -2.08 0.89 8.71
N LYS A 86 -3.10 1.53 8.15
CA LYS A 86 -3.32 2.97 8.34
C LYS A 86 -3.58 3.31 9.81
N LEU A 87 -4.34 2.46 10.51
CA LEU A 87 -4.58 2.63 11.93
C LEU A 87 -3.28 2.53 12.73
N LEU A 88 -2.43 1.56 12.41
CA LEU A 88 -1.12 1.40 13.06
C LEU A 88 -0.26 2.65 12.90
N ARG A 89 -0.31 3.30 11.73
CA ARG A 89 0.49 4.50 11.46
C ARG A 89 0.06 5.71 12.30
N MET A 90 -1.12 5.68 12.87
CA MET A 90 -1.61 6.75 13.75
C MET A 90 -1.13 6.61 15.19
N LEU A 91 -0.52 5.49 15.55
CA LEU A 91 -0.08 5.21 16.90
C LEU A 91 1.24 5.93 17.22
N PRO A 92 1.51 6.24 18.51
CA PRO A 92 2.83 6.70 18.92
C PRO A 92 3.89 5.69 18.52
N TYR A 93 5.11 6.16 18.22
CA TYR A 93 6.18 5.30 17.72
C TYR A 93 6.47 4.11 18.62
N ARG A 94 6.44 4.30 19.92
CA ARG A 94 6.70 3.23 20.89
C ARG A 94 5.77 2.06 20.71
N LEU A 95 4.47 2.35 20.62
CA LEU A 95 3.43 1.35 20.45
C LEU A 95 3.48 0.77 19.03
N TYR A 96 3.70 1.63 18.04
CA TYR A 96 3.84 1.21 16.65
C TYR A 96 4.97 0.18 16.49
N PHE A 97 6.15 0.49 17.01
CA PHE A 97 7.31 -0.42 16.89
C PHE A 97 7.07 -1.74 17.64
N TYR A 98 6.45 -1.67 18.80
CA TYR A 98 6.11 -2.87 19.55
C TYR A 98 5.17 -3.78 18.77
N LEU A 99 4.11 -3.22 18.20
CA LEU A 99 3.12 -4.00 17.45
C LEU A 99 3.70 -4.56 16.13
N ILE A 100 4.51 -3.77 15.43
CA ILE A 100 5.17 -4.23 14.20
C ILE A 100 6.10 -5.39 14.51
N HIS A 101 6.90 -5.28 15.56
CA HIS A 101 7.78 -6.38 15.96
C HIS A 101 6.98 -7.63 16.33
N LYS A 102 5.92 -7.47 17.10
CA LYS A 102 5.08 -8.58 17.54
C LYS A 102 4.41 -9.30 16.37
N PHE A 103 3.86 -8.56 15.40
CA PHE A 103 3.10 -9.16 14.30
C PHE A 103 3.96 -9.63 13.14
N THR A 104 5.13 -9.05 12.94
CA THR A 104 6.03 -9.48 11.85
C THR A 104 7.10 -10.46 12.31
N GLY A 105 7.39 -10.49 13.60
CA GLY A 105 8.50 -11.29 14.12
C GLY A 105 9.88 -10.72 13.75
N LEU A 106 9.93 -9.50 13.22
CA LEU A 106 11.18 -8.87 12.78
C LEU A 106 11.62 -7.71 13.75
#